data_7bcb31d9621c59005f820b2ffa11bb3f
#
_entry.id   7bcb31d9621c59005f820b2ffa11bb3f
#
_cell.length_a   1.000
_cell.length_b   1.000
_cell.length_c   1.000
_cell.angle_alpha   90.00
_cell.angle_beta   90.00
_cell.angle_gamma   90.00
#
_symmetry.space_group_name_H-M   'P 1'
#
loop_
_entity.id
_entity.type
_entity.pdbx_description
1 polymer ?
#
loop_
_entity_poly.entity_id
_entity_poly.type
_entity_poly.pdbx_seq_one_letter_code
_entity_poly.pdbx_strand_id
1 'polypeptide(L)'
;MKLQPDKSNAPVINAYDRAWIEVNGIRFGQSLSVTSLPGIQAAAWGSSEFETLEQSHFQPWSQMGVELVLFGSGQKLRFAKPHWLQDLISQGIGVETMDTAAACRTYNILASEGRKVVALLLIES
;
A
#
# COMPACT_ATOMS: atom_id res chain seq x y z
N MET A 1 -25.56 8.20 -21.78
CA MET A 1 -24.75 7.02 -21.45
C MET A 1 -23.32 7.40 -21.17
N LYS A 2 -22.76 6.81 -20.15
CA LYS A 2 -21.37 7.03 -19.87
C LYS A 2 -20.51 6.22 -20.83
N LEU A 3 -19.62 6.87 -21.54
CA LEU A 3 -18.82 6.21 -22.57
C LEU A 3 -17.48 5.72 -22.06
N GLN A 4 -17.15 6.04 -20.86
CA GLN A 4 -15.89 5.61 -20.26
C GLN A 4 -16.18 4.96 -18.92
N PRO A 5 -15.27 4.11 -18.43
CA PRO A 5 -15.45 3.49 -17.13
C PRO A 5 -15.61 4.56 -16.05
N ASP A 6 -16.27 4.20 -15.00
CA ASP A 6 -16.35 5.08 -13.84
C ASP A 6 -14.95 5.39 -13.36
N LYS A 7 -14.73 6.66 -13.09
CA LYS A 7 -13.45 7.06 -12.53
C LYS A 7 -13.37 6.60 -11.10
N SER A 8 -12.24 6.04 -10.76
CA SER A 8 -11.96 5.70 -9.37
C SER A 8 -11.83 6.98 -8.57
N ASN A 9 -12.43 7.01 -7.38
CA ASN A 9 -12.22 8.08 -6.42
C ASN A 9 -11.09 7.73 -5.44
N ALA A 10 -10.35 6.68 -5.75
CA ALA A 10 -9.25 6.25 -4.92
C ALA A 10 -8.16 7.31 -4.89
N PRO A 11 -7.44 7.42 -3.77
CA PRO A 11 -6.25 8.28 -3.72
C PRO A 11 -5.27 7.92 -4.82
N VAL A 12 -4.60 8.93 -5.36
CA VAL A 12 -3.61 8.77 -6.42
C VAL A 12 -2.24 9.16 -5.86
N ILE A 13 -1.26 8.32 -6.10
CA ILE A 13 0.12 8.65 -5.76
C ILE A 13 0.68 9.46 -6.91
N ASN A 14 0.83 10.77 -6.71
CA ASN A 14 1.19 11.73 -7.75
C ASN A 14 2.69 11.74 -8.03
N ALA A 15 3.50 11.52 -6.99
CA ALA A 15 4.94 11.58 -7.09
C ALA A 15 5.55 10.86 -5.91
N TYR A 16 6.81 10.49 -6.04
CA TYR A 16 7.52 9.87 -4.94
C TYR A 16 9.02 10.07 -5.10
N ASP A 17 9.70 10.05 -3.98
CA ASP A 17 11.14 10.06 -3.92
C ASP A 17 11.52 9.07 -2.81
N ARG A 18 12.79 8.92 -2.55
CA ARG A 18 13.24 7.98 -1.52
C ARG A 18 12.81 8.41 -0.12
N ALA A 19 12.57 9.69 0.11
CA ALA A 19 12.27 10.22 1.44
C ALA A 19 10.82 10.68 1.62
N TRP A 20 10.00 10.62 0.57
CA TRP A 20 8.62 11.07 0.66
C TRP A 20 7.77 10.46 -0.45
N ILE A 21 6.46 10.46 -0.21
CA ILE A 21 5.45 10.03 -1.18
C ILE A 21 4.33 11.06 -1.16
N GLU A 22 3.90 11.47 -2.33
CA GLU A 22 2.83 12.45 -2.46
C GLU A 22 1.54 11.77 -2.86
N VAL A 23 0.49 11.93 -2.05
CA VAL A 23 -0.82 11.32 -2.28
C VAL A 23 -1.84 12.44 -2.40
N ASN A 24 -2.51 12.53 -3.54
CA ASN A 24 -3.49 13.59 -3.82
C ASN A 24 -2.93 14.98 -3.50
N GLY A 25 -1.67 15.21 -3.84
CA GLY A 25 -1.02 16.49 -3.66
C GLY A 25 -0.43 16.75 -2.28
N ILE A 26 -0.55 15.80 -1.35
CA ILE A 26 -0.03 15.95 0.01
C ILE A 26 1.17 15.05 0.18
N ARG A 27 2.29 15.59 0.62
CA ARG A 27 3.51 14.83 0.83
C ARG A 27 3.57 14.23 2.22
N PHE A 28 3.95 12.96 2.24
CA PHE A 28 4.17 12.21 3.48
C PHE A 28 5.65 11.84 3.55
N GLY A 29 6.30 12.23 4.61
CA GLY A 29 7.74 11.97 4.81
C GLY A 29 8.03 10.73 5.64
N GLN A 30 7.07 9.86 5.82
CA GLN A 30 7.23 8.64 6.60
C GLN A 30 6.44 7.52 5.96
N SER A 31 6.71 6.28 6.38
CA SER A 31 5.99 5.11 5.89
C SER A 31 4.49 5.31 6.04
N LEU A 32 3.73 4.85 5.06
CA LEU A 32 2.30 5.12 5.01
C LEU A 32 1.54 4.00 4.32
N SER A 33 0.24 3.96 4.59
CA SER A 33 -0.70 3.12 3.86
C SER A 33 -1.54 3.99 2.94
N VAL A 34 -1.78 3.49 1.72
CA VAL A 34 -2.65 4.13 0.74
C VAL A 34 -3.57 3.05 0.21
N THR A 35 -4.87 3.27 0.28
CA THR A 35 -5.82 2.25 -0.13
C THR A 35 -6.89 2.81 -1.05
N SER A 36 -7.36 1.96 -1.96
CA SER A 36 -8.47 2.28 -2.84
C SER A 36 -9.83 2.15 -2.16
N LEU A 37 -9.88 1.60 -0.94
CA LEU A 37 -11.14 1.46 -0.21
C LEU A 37 -11.73 2.83 0.09
N PRO A 38 -13.03 3.03 -0.14
CA PRO A 38 -13.65 4.32 0.11
C PRO A 38 -13.65 4.66 1.61
N GLY A 39 -13.50 5.96 1.90
CA GLY A 39 -13.58 6.45 3.27
C GLY A 39 -12.33 6.27 4.11
N ILE A 40 -11.26 5.72 3.56
CA ILE A 40 -10.02 5.51 4.30
C ILE A 40 -8.93 6.36 3.66
N GLN A 41 -8.37 7.27 4.42
CA GLN A 41 -7.36 8.18 3.93
C GLN A 41 -5.96 7.59 4.09
N ALA A 42 -5.02 8.11 3.30
CA ALA A 42 -3.62 7.78 3.48
C ALA A 42 -3.21 8.14 4.90
N ALA A 43 -2.47 7.26 5.55
CA ALA A 43 -2.13 7.43 6.96
C ALA A 43 -0.78 6.81 7.26
N ALA A 44 -0.15 7.29 8.32
CA ALA A 44 1.10 6.71 8.79
C ALA A 44 0.94 5.20 9.02
N TRP A 45 1.94 4.45 8.60
CA TRP A 45 1.91 3.00 8.71
C TRP A 45 3.31 2.48 9.02
N GLY A 46 3.34 1.38 9.77
CA GLY A 46 4.57 0.64 9.94
C GLY A 46 5.60 1.37 10.80
N SER A 47 6.81 1.38 10.31
CA SER A 47 7.94 1.94 11.02
C SER A 47 8.88 2.60 10.03
N SER A 48 10.00 3.12 10.52
CA SER A 48 11.01 3.77 9.68
C SER A 48 12.08 2.80 9.20
N GLU A 49 11.99 1.53 9.59
CA GLU A 49 12.98 0.53 9.22
C GLU A 49 12.31 -0.81 8.95
N PHE A 50 12.86 -1.54 7.97
CA PHE A 50 12.33 -2.86 7.64
C PHE A 50 12.37 -3.80 8.86
N GLU A 51 13.46 -3.77 9.60
CA GLU A 51 13.66 -4.72 10.71
C GLU A 51 12.74 -4.49 11.90
N THR A 52 12.09 -3.32 11.99
CA THR A 52 11.15 -3.05 13.06
C THR A 52 9.69 -3.23 12.65
N LEU A 53 9.45 -3.73 11.44
CA LEU A 53 8.10 -4.12 11.05
C LEU A 53 7.69 -5.38 11.82
N GLU A 54 6.39 -5.52 12.02
CA GLU A 54 5.82 -6.60 12.83
C GLU A 54 4.51 -7.07 12.22
N GLN A 55 4.04 -8.21 12.68
CA GLN A 55 2.74 -8.75 12.26
C GLN A 55 1.61 -7.74 12.48
N SER A 56 1.67 -6.99 13.56
CA SER A 56 0.63 -6.01 13.89
C SER A 56 0.51 -4.88 12.87
N HIS A 57 1.52 -4.68 12.03
CA HIS A 57 1.44 -3.70 10.95
C HIS A 57 0.64 -4.22 9.76
N PHE A 58 0.51 -5.53 9.61
CA PHE A 58 -0.18 -6.16 8.49
C PHE A 58 -1.55 -6.69 8.87
N GLN A 59 -1.69 -7.18 10.08
CA GLN A 59 -2.90 -7.86 10.54
C GLN A 59 -4.19 -7.05 10.37
N PRO A 60 -4.23 -5.73 10.64
CA PRO A 60 -5.48 -5.00 10.50
C PRO A 60 -6.07 -5.06 9.09
N TRP A 61 -5.24 -5.21 8.08
CA TRP A 61 -5.69 -5.26 6.69
C TRP A 61 -6.36 -6.58 6.33
N SER A 62 -6.29 -7.58 7.20
CA SER A 62 -6.99 -8.85 7.00
C SER A 62 -8.51 -8.71 7.18
N GLN A 63 -8.97 -7.61 7.80
CA GLN A 63 -10.37 -7.40 8.12
C GLN A 63 -10.99 -6.21 7.38
N MET A 64 -10.27 -5.57 6.48
CA MET A 64 -10.73 -4.33 5.86
C MET A 64 -11.47 -4.51 4.54
N GLY A 65 -11.38 -5.69 3.94
CA GLY A 65 -12.04 -5.95 2.67
C GLY A 65 -11.17 -5.78 1.44
N VAL A 66 -9.87 -5.62 1.59
CA VAL A 66 -8.97 -5.59 0.43
C VAL A 66 -8.79 -6.99 -0.12
N GLU A 67 -8.57 -7.09 -1.42
CA GLU A 67 -8.26 -8.35 -2.08
C GLU A 67 -6.76 -8.54 -2.28
N LEU A 68 -5.99 -7.47 -2.19
CA LEU A 68 -4.57 -7.50 -2.45
C LEU A 68 -3.84 -6.47 -1.60
N VAL A 69 -2.72 -6.89 -1.01
CA VAL A 69 -1.80 -6.01 -0.30
C VAL A 69 -0.53 -5.90 -1.14
N LEU A 70 -0.12 -4.67 -1.43
CA LEU A 70 1.16 -4.40 -2.05
C LEU A 70 2.12 -3.95 -0.97
N PHE A 71 3.16 -4.72 -0.71
CA PHE A 71 4.15 -4.33 0.27
C PHE A 71 5.34 -3.70 -0.45
N GLY A 72 5.53 -2.39 -0.21
CA GLY A 72 6.69 -1.65 -0.70
C GLY A 72 7.80 -1.73 0.33
N SER A 73 8.86 -2.44 0.03
CA SER A 73 9.87 -2.85 1.00
C SER A 73 11.03 -1.86 1.16
N GLY A 74 10.86 -0.63 0.69
CA GLY A 74 11.91 0.37 0.76
C GLY A 74 12.61 0.52 -0.58
N GLN A 75 13.86 0.94 -0.55
CA GLN A 75 14.60 1.22 -1.77
C GLN A 75 15.07 -0.05 -2.50
N LYS A 76 15.03 -1.18 -1.81
CA LYS A 76 15.38 -2.46 -2.44
C LYS A 76 14.33 -3.49 -2.09
N LEU A 77 14.25 -4.51 -2.93
CA LEU A 77 13.31 -5.60 -2.71
C LEU A 77 13.73 -6.42 -1.50
N ARG A 78 12.82 -6.54 -0.53
CA ARG A 78 12.99 -7.43 0.62
C ARG A 78 11.63 -8.04 0.92
N PHE A 79 11.58 -9.36 1.00
CA PHE A 79 10.33 -10.05 1.27
C PHE A 79 9.95 -9.93 2.74
N ALA A 80 8.65 -9.76 2.98
CA ALA A 80 8.11 -9.76 4.33
C ALA A 80 8.38 -11.11 5.00
N LYS A 81 8.61 -11.09 6.30
CA LYS A 81 8.77 -12.34 7.04
C LYS A 81 7.42 -13.07 7.04
N PRO A 82 7.41 -14.38 6.80
CA PRO A 82 6.14 -15.10 6.64
C PRO A 82 5.15 -14.91 7.78
N HIS A 83 5.62 -14.86 9.03
CA HIS A 83 4.70 -14.70 10.15
C HIS A 83 4.02 -13.32 10.19
N TRP A 84 4.59 -12.32 9.53
CA TRP A 84 3.92 -11.01 9.43
C TRP A 84 2.63 -11.12 8.64
N LEU A 85 2.55 -12.06 7.70
CA LEU A 85 1.50 -12.14 6.70
C LEU A 85 0.45 -13.20 6.99
N GLN A 86 0.57 -13.92 8.10
CA GLN A 86 -0.27 -15.10 8.34
C GLN A 86 -1.76 -14.76 8.38
N ASP A 87 -2.14 -13.61 8.92
CA ASP A 87 -3.55 -13.23 8.97
C ASP A 87 -4.10 -12.92 7.58
N LEU A 88 -3.28 -12.30 6.73
CA LEU A 88 -3.68 -12.00 5.35
C LEU A 88 -3.84 -13.30 4.57
N ILE A 89 -2.87 -14.19 4.69
CA ILE A 89 -2.90 -15.46 3.98
C ILE A 89 -4.11 -16.28 4.41
N SER A 90 -4.41 -16.31 5.71
CA SER A 90 -5.54 -17.09 6.21
C SER A 90 -6.89 -16.56 5.70
N GLN A 91 -6.96 -15.31 5.31
CA GLN A 91 -8.17 -14.71 4.73
C GLN A 91 -8.18 -14.77 3.20
N GLY A 92 -7.20 -15.40 2.60
CA GLY A 92 -7.13 -15.50 1.15
C GLY A 92 -6.73 -14.21 0.45
N ILE A 93 -6.13 -13.28 1.17
CA ILE A 93 -5.71 -11.99 0.60
C ILE A 93 -4.34 -12.17 -0.03
N GLY A 94 -4.20 -11.74 -1.29
CA GLY A 94 -2.92 -11.78 -1.98
C GLY A 94 -1.96 -10.75 -1.41
N VAL A 95 -0.67 -11.10 -1.38
CA VAL A 95 0.37 -10.16 -0.98
C VAL A 95 1.45 -10.18 -2.05
N GLU A 96 1.75 -9.02 -2.61
CA GLU A 96 2.84 -8.87 -3.56
C GLU A 96 3.86 -7.91 -3.00
N THR A 97 5.11 -8.32 -3.08
CA THR A 97 6.22 -7.55 -2.53
C THR A 97 7.04 -6.97 -3.67
N MET A 98 7.38 -5.69 -3.54
CA MET A 98 8.22 -4.99 -4.50
C MET A 98 8.90 -3.83 -3.76
N ASP A 99 9.86 -3.18 -4.39
CA ASP A 99 10.40 -1.97 -3.76
C ASP A 99 9.31 -0.90 -3.71
N THR A 100 9.51 0.11 -2.87
CA THR A 100 8.48 1.11 -2.64
C THR A 100 8.09 1.88 -3.89
N ALA A 101 9.06 2.21 -4.74
CA ALA A 101 8.76 2.93 -5.98
C ALA A 101 7.86 2.10 -6.89
N ALA A 102 8.17 0.81 -7.05
CA ALA A 102 7.34 -0.08 -7.85
C ALA A 102 5.95 -0.24 -7.25
N ALA A 103 5.85 -0.31 -5.92
CA ALA A 103 4.56 -0.42 -5.25
C ALA A 103 3.69 0.80 -5.49
N CYS A 104 4.29 1.99 -5.52
CA CYS A 104 3.55 3.22 -5.83
C CYS A 104 2.93 3.15 -7.23
N ARG A 105 3.72 2.72 -8.21
CA ARG A 105 3.22 2.62 -9.60
C ARG A 105 2.15 1.55 -9.73
N THR A 106 2.37 0.39 -9.13
CA THR A 106 1.43 -0.72 -9.19
C THR A 106 0.12 -0.36 -8.50
N TYR A 107 0.19 0.31 -7.36
CA TYR A 107 -1.00 0.77 -6.67
C TYR A 107 -1.88 1.63 -7.59
N ASN A 108 -1.28 2.62 -8.24
CA ASN A 108 -2.04 3.52 -9.11
C ASN A 108 -2.77 2.75 -10.21
N ILE A 109 -2.10 1.78 -10.81
CA ILE A 109 -2.70 0.99 -11.89
C ILE A 109 -3.89 0.19 -11.37
N LEU A 110 -3.70 -0.54 -10.27
CA LEU A 110 -4.75 -1.41 -9.74
C LEU A 110 -5.93 -0.60 -9.20
N ALA A 111 -5.65 0.49 -8.51
CA ALA A 111 -6.71 1.35 -7.98
C ALA A 111 -7.53 1.96 -9.12
N SER A 112 -6.87 2.37 -10.21
CA SER A 112 -7.57 2.94 -11.35
C SER A 112 -8.46 1.91 -12.06
N GLU A 113 -8.15 0.63 -11.89
CA GLU A 113 -8.94 -0.47 -12.44
C GLU A 113 -10.09 -0.88 -11.54
N GLY A 114 -10.25 -0.22 -10.41
CA GLY A 114 -11.31 -0.53 -9.48
C GLY A 114 -10.99 -1.68 -8.53
N ARG A 115 -9.72 -2.12 -8.45
CA ARG A 115 -9.33 -3.20 -7.54
C ARG A 115 -9.31 -2.70 -6.10
N LYS A 116 -9.68 -3.57 -5.18
CA LYS A 116 -9.63 -3.28 -3.74
C LYS A 116 -8.25 -3.60 -3.22
N VAL A 117 -7.41 -2.59 -3.16
CA VAL A 117 -5.99 -2.76 -2.88
C VAL A 117 -5.53 -1.80 -1.79
N VAL A 118 -4.54 -2.22 -1.02
CA VAL A 118 -3.80 -1.34 -0.14
C VAL A 118 -2.32 -1.46 -0.46
N ALA A 119 -1.65 -0.32 -0.50
CA ALA A 119 -0.20 -0.26 -0.59
C ALA A 119 0.34 0.10 0.79
N LEU A 120 1.19 -0.76 1.33
CA LEU A 120 1.89 -0.55 2.59
C LEU A 120 3.32 -0.19 2.22
N LEU A 121 3.65 1.08 2.36
CA LEU A 121 4.82 1.68 1.73
C LEU A 121 5.84 2.06 2.78
N LEU A 122 6.95 1.34 2.80
CA LEU A 122 8.04 1.62 3.73
C LEU A 122 8.90 2.76 3.18
N ILE A 123 9.08 3.79 3.99
CA ILE A 123 10.06 4.84 3.76
C ILE A 123 11.06 4.74 4.88
N GLU A 124 12.28 4.37 4.54
CA GLU A 124 13.34 4.18 5.53
C GLU A 124 14.04 5.49 5.79
N SER A 125 14.24 5.77 7.05
CA SER A 125 14.96 6.98 7.46
C SER A 125 16.46 6.73 7.58
#